data_c86b0b09a95ab7ca2a5adffeec9f1ecc
#
_entry.id   c86b0b09a95ab7ca2a5adffeec9f1ecc
#
_cell.length_a   1.000
_cell.length_b   1.000
_cell.length_c   1.000
_cell.angle_alpha   90.00
_cell.angle_beta   90.00
_cell.angle_gamma   90.00
#
_symmetry.space_group_name_H-M   'P 1'
#
loop_
_entity.id
_entity.type
_entity.pdbx_description
1 polymer ?
#
loop_
_entity_poly.entity_id
_entity_poly.type
_entity_poly.pdbx_seq_one_letter_code
_entity_poly.pdbx_strand_id
1 'polypeptide(L)'
;MQGIKRKIVYVALYEAIAIASITAAMSWMSGQGAAHAGVLAVASSIIAITWNLIYNTLFEAWEARQATSGRSLGRRIAHAVGFQGVMMLIGIPLYAWWLEVALAQAFMLNIGMIVFFLVYSFSYNWAFDLVFGLPASAQAMLEAA
;
A
#
# COMPACT_ATOMS: atom_id res chain seq x y z
N MET A 1 -5.18 18.49 -14.49
CA MET A 1 -5.51 17.18 -15.12
C MET A 1 -6.58 16.51 -14.28
N GLN A 2 -7.69 16.01 -14.88
CA GLN A 2 -8.83 15.43 -14.15
C GLN A 2 -9.27 14.10 -14.75
N GLY A 3 -10.19 13.42 -14.07
CA GLY A 3 -10.79 12.18 -14.54
C GLY A 3 -9.85 10.97 -14.57
N ILE A 4 -10.10 10.06 -15.53
CA ILE A 4 -9.38 8.77 -15.60
C ILE A 4 -7.88 8.95 -15.90
N LYS A 5 -7.51 9.97 -16.69
CA LYS A 5 -6.10 10.26 -16.99
C LYS A 5 -5.31 10.60 -15.71
N ARG A 6 -5.90 11.39 -14.80
CA ARG A 6 -5.30 11.69 -13.49
C ARG A 6 -5.08 10.42 -12.68
N LYS A 7 -6.07 9.53 -12.64
CA LYS A 7 -5.97 8.26 -11.89
C LYS A 7 -4.87 7.36 -12.44
N ILE A 8 -4.79 7.24 -13.78
CA ILE A 8 -3.75 6.41 -14.43
C ILE A 8 -2.35 6.96 -14.12
N VAL A 9 -2.13 8.26 -14.30
CA VAL A 9 -0.83 8.89 -14.02
C VAL A 9 -0.49 8.78 -12.54
N TYR A 10 -1.47 9.01 -11.66
CA TYR A 10 -1.29 8.85 -10.21
C TYR A 10 -0.80 7.45 -9.86
N VAL A 11 -1.50 6.41 -10.30
CA VAL A 11 -1.15 5.02 -9.99
C VAL A 11 0.17 4.62 -10.62
N ALA A 12 0.40 4.96 -11.88
CA ALA A 12 1.63 4.61 -12.59
C ALA A 12 2.88 5.21 -11.93
N LEU A 13 2.83 6.49 -11.56
CA LEU A 13 3.94 7.15 -10.86
C LEU A 13 4.10 6.63 -9.44
N TYR A 14 2.99 6.42 -8.72
CA TYR A 14 3.02 5.84 -7.38
C TYR A 14 3.73 4.48 -7.37
N GLU A 15 3.29 3.57 -8.23
CA GLU A 15 3.86 2.23 -8.30
C GLU A 15 5.32 2.25 -8.78
N ALA A 16 5.66 3.04 -9.80
CA ALA A 16 7.02 3.13 -10.31
C ALA A 16 8.02 3.60 -9.23
N ILE A 17 7.68 4.66 -8.49
CA ILE A 17 8.53 5.18 -7.41
C ILE A 17 8.57 4.20 -6.23
N ALA A 18 7.43 3.61 -5.86
CA ALA A 18 7.36 2.61 -4.78
C ALA A 18 8.24 1.40 -5.09
N ILE A 19 8.07 0.79 -6.27
CA ILE A 19 8.86 -0.38 -6.70
C ILE A 19 10.36 -0.06 -6.71
N ALA A 20 10.75 1.08 -7.27
CA ALA A 20 12.16 1.50 -7.29
C ALA A 20 12.72 1.67 -5.86
N SER A 21 12.00 2.33 -4.97
CA SER A 21 12.40 2.56 -3.58
C SER A 21 12.52 1.26 -2.78
N ILE A 22 11.54 0.37 -2.93
CA ILE A 22 11.50 -0.94 -2.27
C ILE A 22 12.64 -1.82 -2.78
N THR A 23 12.85 -1.86 -4.10
CA THR A 23 13.94 -2.61 -4.73
C THR A 23 15.29 -2.18 -4.15
N ALA A 24 15.52 -0.88 -4.07
CA ALA A 24 16.76 -0.34 -3.50
C ALA A 24 16.92 -0.72 -2.01
N ALA A 25 15.88 -0.57 -1.22
CA ALA A 25 15.89 -0.91 0.20
C ALA A 25 16.11 -2.41 0.44
N MET A 26 15.37 -3.27 -0.26
CA MET A 26 15.49 -4.72 -0.14
C MET A 26 16.87 -5.21 -0.60
N SER A 27 17.38 -4.69 -1.71
CA SER A 27 18.72 -5.03 -2.23
C SER A 27 19.80 -4.66 -1.21
N TRP A 28 19.70 -3.46 -0.66
CA TRP A 28 20.67 -2.99 0.35
C TRP A 28 20.62 -3.79 1.65
N MET A 29 19.42 -4.07 2.16
CA MET A 29 19.26 -4.73 3.46
C MET A 29 19.52 -6.25 3.40
N SER A 30 19.23 -6.90 2.27
CA SER A 30 19.43 -8.33 2.10
C SER A 30 20.79 -8.70 1.50
N GLY A 31 21.49 -7.72 0.89
CA GLY A 31 22.73 -7.97 0.13
C GLY A 31 22.49 -8.65 -1.22
N GLN A 32 21.24 -8.89 -1.60
CA GLN A 32 20.87 -9.48 -2.90
C GLN A 32 20.90 -8.42 -4.01
N GLY A 33 21.12 -8.86 -5.24
CA GLY A 33 21.18 -7.96 -6.40
C GLY A 33 19.83 -7.24 -6.65
N ALA A 34 19.89 -6.03 -7.22
CA ALA A 34 18.72 -5.21 -7.49
C ALA A 34 17.68 -5.90 -8.40
N ALA A 35 18.11 -6.73 -9.35
CA ALA A 35 17.17 -7.50 -10.19
C ALA A 35 16.38 -8.52 -9.38
N HIS A 36 17.05 -9.23 -8.46
CA HIS A 36 16.40 -10.21 -7.57
C HIS A 36 15.43 -9.55 -6.60
N ALA A 37 15.83 -8.45 -5.96
CA ALA A 37 14.99 -7.66 -5.09
C ALA A 37 13.82 -6.99 -5.85
N GLY A 38 14.06 -6.58 -7.09
CA GLY A 38 13.04 -5.95 -7.95
C GLY A 38 11.91 -6.90 -8.33
N VAL A 39 12.21 -8.15 -8.62
CA VAL A 39 11.17 -9.18 -8.86
C VAL A 39 10.28 -9.34 -7.63
N LEU A 40 10.88 -9.39 -6.44
CA LEU A 40 10.12 -9.46 -5.19
C LEU A 40 9.27 -8.20 -4.95
N ALA A 41 9.81 -7.01 -5.25
CA ALA A 41 9.07 -5.76 -5.11
C ALA A 41 7.83 -5.74 -6.01
N VAL A 42 7.96 -6.17 -7.28
CA VAL A 42 6.82 -6.27 -8.21
C VAL A 42 5.82 -7.33 -7.74
N ALA A 43 6.29 -8.51 -7.34
CA ALA A 43 5.41 -9.57 -6.82
C ALA A 43 4.63 -9.10 -5.58
N SER A 44 5.31 -8.41 -4.66
CA SER A 44 4.69 -7.84 -3.45
C SER A 44 3.63 -6.78 -3.80
N SER A 45 3.87 -5.94 -4.79
CA SER A 45 2.89 -4.96 -5.28
C SER A 45 1.64 -5.66 -5.84
N ILE A 46 1.81 -6.69 -6.66
CA ILE A 46 0.69 -7.46 -7.21
C ILE A 46 -0.12 -8.12 -6.09
N ILE A 47 0.55 -8.73 -5.12
CA ILE A 47 -0.09 -9.36 -3.96
C ILE A 47 -0.88 -8.31 -3.16
N ALA A 48 -0.28 -7.15 -2.90
CA ALA A 48 -0.91 -6.08 -2.14
C ALA A 48 -2.16 -5.53 -2.84
N ILE A 49 -2.10 -5.29 -4.15
CA ILE A 49 -3.24 -4.81 -4.95
C ILE A 49 -4.35 -5.86 -4.96
N THR A 50 -4.00 -7.12 -5.20
CA THR A 50 -4.97 -8.23 -5.25
C THR A 50 -5.65 -8.40 -3.89
N TRP A 51 -4.85 -8.43 -2.81
CA TRP A 51 -5.39 -8.53 -1.45
C TRP A 51 -6.25 -7.34 -1.09
N ASN A 52 -5.85 -6.13 -1.48
CA ASN A 52 -6.65 -4.92 -1.26
C ASN A 52 -8.04 -5.05 -1.87
N LEU A 53 -8.15 -5.50 -3.11
CA LEU A 53 -9.44 -5.70 -3.79
C LEU A 53 -10.29 -6.76 -3.08
N ILE A 54 -9.71 -7.92 -2.79
CA ILE A 54 -10.40 -9.03 -2.13
C ILE A 54 -10.88 -8.61 -0.73
N TYR A 55 -9.96 -8.07 0.06
CA TYR A 55 -10.24 -7.74 1.46
C TYR A 55 -11.29 -6.63 1.59
N ASN A 56 -11.18 -5.57 0.80
CA ASN A 56 -12.18 -4.50 0.83
C ASN A 56 -13.57 -5.01 0.41
N THR A 57 -13.63 -5.83 -0.64
CA THR A 57 -14.91 -6.42 -1.08
C THR A 57 -15.54 -7.28 0.02
N LEU A 58 -14.75 -8.13 0.67
CA LEU A 58 -15.24 -8.98 1.76
C LEU A 58 -15.64 -8.16 2.99
N PHE A 59 -14.85 -7.15 3.33
CA PHE A 59 -15.12 -6.30 4.47
C PHE A 59 -16.38 -5.45 4.28
N GLU A 60 -16.56 -4.88 3.09
CA GLU A 60 -17.76 -4.12 2.72
C GLU A 60 -19.02 -5.00 2.72
N ALA A 61 -18.91 -6.23 2.21
CA ALA A 61 -20.00 -7.21 2.25
C ALA A 61 -20.36 -7.60 3.69
N TRP A 62 -19.37 -7.68 4.58
CA TRP A 62 -19.60 -7.90 6.01
C TRP A 62 -20.25 -6.66 6.68
N GLU A 63 -19.73 -5.44 6.38
CA GLU A 63 -20.31 -4.20 6.90
C GLU A 63 -21.77 -4.03 6.52
N ALA A 64 -22.14 -4.36 5.28
CA ALA A 64 -23.51 -4.25 4.77
C ALA A 64 -24.52 -5.11 5.54
N ARG A 65 -24.06 -6.15 6.24
CA ARG A 65 -24.89 -7.04 7.06
C ARG A 65 -25.04 -6.57 8.51
N GLN A 66 -24.38 -5.48 8.88
CA GLN A 66 -24.43 -4.98 10.26
C GLN A 66 -25.66 -4.06 10.47
N ALA A 67 -26.24 -4.14 11.68
CA ALA A 67 -27.41 -3.37 12.03
C ALA A 67 -27.16 -1.85 12.17
N THR A 68 -25.89 -1.46 12.38
CA THR A 68 -25.49 -0.05 12.54
C THR A 68 -24.80 0.46 11.29
N SER A 69 -25.25 1.59 10.75
CA SER A 69 -24.61 2.30 9.64
C SER A 69 -23.34 3.04 10.09
N GLY A 70 -22.39 3.20 9.18
CA GLY A 70 -21.16 3.95 9.38
C GLY A 70 -20.00 3.12 9.95
N ARG A 71 -18.77 3.67 9.84
CA ARG A 71 -17.55 3.04 10.33
C ARG A 71 -17.15 3.59 11.70
N SER A 72 -17.50 2.85 12.76
CA SER A 72 -16.98 3.12 14.10
C SER A 72 -15.47 2.97 14.18
N LEU A 73 -14.84 3.54 15.21
CA LEU A 73 -13.40 3.38 15.44
C LEU A 73 -13.00 1.91 15.51
N GLY A 74 -13.78 1.07 16.20
CA GLY A 74 -13.54 -0.37 16.29
C GLY A 74 -13.53 -1.06 14.91
N ARG A 75 -14.45 -0.71 14.01
CA ARG A 75 -14.45 -1.25 12.63
C ARG A 75 -13.23 -0.80 11.82
N ARG A 76 -12.79 0.46 12.00
CA ARG A 76 -11.57 0.97 11.34
C ARG A 76 -10.33 0.22 11.81
N ILE A 77 -10.23 -0.02 13.11
CA ILE A 77 -9.13 -0.81 13.69
C ILE A 77 -9.18 -2.25 13.20
N ALA A 78 -10.36 -2.90 13.24
CA ALA A 78 -10.53 -4.27 12.75
C ALA A 78 -10.16 -4.39 11.27
N HIS A 79 -10.55 -3.41 10.45
CA HIS A 79 -10.16 -3.35 9.03
C HIS A 79 -8.64 -3.27 8.88
N ALA A 80 -7.99 -2.35 9.57
CA ALA A 80 -6.55 -2.14 9.47
C ALA A 80 -5.76 -3.36 9.97
N VAL A 81 -6.14 -3.92 11.11
CA VAL A 81 -5.47 -5.11 11.70
C VAL A 81 -5.68 -6.35 10.84
N GLY A 82 -6.90 -6.59 10.35
CA GLY A 82 -7.18 -7.72 9.48
C GLY A 82 -6.46 -7.63 8.14
N PHE A 83 -6.47 -6.44 7.52
CA PHE A 83 -5.73 -6.21 6.28
C PHE A 83 -4.22 -6.46 6.47
N GLN A 84 -3.63 -5.79 7.44
CA GLN A 84 -2.19 -5.84 7.67
C GLN A 84 -1.74 -7.20 8.21
N GLY A 85 -2.55 -7.85 9.05
CA GLY A 85 -2.24 -9.17 9.60
C GLY A 85 -2.03 -10.22 8.51
N VAL A 86 -2.92 -10.27 7.51
CA VAL A 86 -2.77 -11.20 6.38
C VAL A 86 -1.59 -10.82 5.51
N MET A 87 -1.36 -9.52 5.26
CA MET A 87 -0.18 -9.07 4.51
C MET A 87 1.13 -9.49 5.19
N MET A 88 1.19 -9.47 6.52
CA MET A 88 2.35 -9.95 7.28
C MET A 88 2.50 -11.47 7.21
N LEU A 89 1.39 -12.21 7.32
CA LEU A 89 1.40 -13.68 7.22
C LEU A 89 1.91 -14.17 5.85
N ILE A 90 1.64 -13.42 4.80
CA ILE A 90 2.15 -13.72 3.44
C ILE A 90 3.56 -13.17 3.26
N GLY A 91 3.78 -11.91 3.62
CA GLY A 91 5.01 -11.17 3.32
C GLY A 91 6.22 -11.69 4.08
N ILE A 92 6.09 -12.01 5.37
CA ILE A 92 7.24 -12.45 6.18
C ILE A 92 7.86 -13.76 5.65
N PRO A 93 7.09 -14.84 5.43
CA PRO A 93 7.64 -16.07 4.84
C PRO A 93 8.17 -15.85 3.42
N LEU A 94 7.47 -15.06 2.61
CA LEU A 94 7.89 -14.76 1.25
C LEU A 94 9.24 -14.03 1.22
N TYR A 95 9.41 -13.02 2.07
CA TYR A 95 10.66 -12.26 2.15
C TYR A 95 11.80 -13.12 2.69
N ALA A 96 11.54 -13.92 3.73
CA ALA A 96 12.53 -14.84 4.29
C ALA A 96 13.03 -15.85 3.24
N TRP A 97 12.09 -16.44 2.50
CA TRP A 97 12.41 -17.42 1.48
C TRP A 97 13.11 -16.81 0.26
N TRP A 98 12.56 -15.71 -0.28
CA TRP A 98 13.09 -15.13 -1.52
C TRP A 98 14.42 -14.42 -1.34
N LEU A 99 14.58 -13.70 -0.24
CA LEU A 99 15.81 -12.95 0.06
C LEU A 99 16.84 -13.79 0.82
N GLU A 100 16.51 -15.04 1.16
CA GLU A 100 17.37 -15.95 1.92
C GLU A 100 17.84 -15.33 3.25
N VAL A 101 16.93 -14.67 3.95
CA VAL A 101 17.17 -14.01 5.24
C VAL A 101 16.45 -14.70 6.38
N ALA A 102 16.90 -14.50 7.60
CA ALA A 102 16.23 -15.03 8.78
C ALA A 102 14.82 -14.43 8.94
N LEU A 103 13.88 -15.20 9.53
CA LEU A 103 12.50 -14.74 9.77
C LEU A 103 12.45 -13.42 10.57
N ALA A 104 13.35 -13.22 11.53
CA ALA A 104 13.44 -11.98 12.28
C ALA A 104 13.80 -10.80 11.38
N GLN A 105 14.73 -10.98 10.44
CA GLN A 105 15.10 -9.96 9.47
C GLN A 105 13.95 -9.68 8.48
N ALA A 106 13.28 -10.74 8.00
CA ALA A 106 12.09 -10.60 7.15
C ALA A 106 10.96 -9.86 7.87
N PHE A 107 10.75 -10.11 9.17
CA PHE A 107 9.80 -9.39 10.00
C PHE A 107 10.15 -7.90 10.09
N MET A 108 11.42 -7.56 10.36
CA MET A 108 11.88 -6.17 10.41
C MET A 108 11.74 -5.46 9.07
N LEU A 109 12.05 -6.15 7.95
CA LEU A 109 11.78 -5.65 6.61
C LEU A 109 10.31 -5.33 6.40
N ASN A 110 9.42 -6.22 6.82
CA ASN A 110 7.98 -6.04 6.69
C ASN A 110 7.47 -4.84 7.51
N ILE A 111 7.92 -4.69 8.74
CA ILE A 111 7.60 -3.51 9.58
C ILE A 111 8.13 -2.22 8.93
N GLY A 112 9.37 -2.25 8.43
CA GLY A 112 9.96 -1.12 7.71
C GLY A 112 9.13 -0.71 6.49
N MET A 113 8.59 -1.68 5.77
CA MET A 113 7.69 -1.45 4.63
C MET A 113 6.38 -0.77 5.05
N ILE A 114 5.79 -1.17 6.18
CA ILE A 114 4.57 -0.52 6.70
C ILE A 114 4.85 0.95 7.00
N VAL A 115 5.94 1.24 7.71
CA VAL A 115 6.33 2.62 8.03
C VAL A 115 6.66 3.42 6.77
N PHE A 116 7.40 2.82 5.84
CA PHE A 116 7.70 3.43 4.55
C PHE A 116 6.43 3.83 3.81
N PHE A 117 5.47 2.92 3.64
CA PHE A 117 4.24 3.22 2.92
C PHE A 117 3.36 4.26 3.61
N LEU A 118 3.37 4.32 4.94
CA LEU A 118 2.66 5.35 5.68
C LEU A 118 3.18 6.75 5.32
N VAL A 119 4.51 6.93 5.40
CA VAL A 119 5.16 8.20 5.10
C VAL A 119 5.12 8.51 3.60
N TYR A 120 5.40 7.50 2.79
CA TYR A 120 5.42 7.62 1.33
C TYR A 120 4.06 8.02 0.77
N SER A 121 2.99 7.34 1.17
CA SER A 121 1.65 7.65 0.68
C SER A 121 1.23 9.08 1.04
N PHE A 122 1.51 9.52 2.26
CA PHE A 122 1.23 10.89 2.66
C PHE A 122 2.01 11.89 1.80
N SER A 123 3.33 11.72 1.70
CA SER A 123 4.22 12.61 0.97
C SER A 123 3.91 12.63 -0.53
N TYR A 124 3.63 11.46 -1.10
CA TYR A 124 3.28 11.33 -2.50
C TYR A 124 1.96 12.03 -2.84
N ASN A 125 0.92 11.81 -2.02
CA ASN A 125 -0.37 12.46 -2.22
C ASN A 125 -0.23 13.98 -2.19
N TRP A 126 0.48 14.48 -1.19
CA TRP A 126 0.72 15.91 -1.05
C TRP A 126 1.50 16.50 -2.25
N ALA A 127 2.60 15.86 -2.64
CA ALA A 127 3.39 16.29 -3.78
C ALA A 127 2.62 16.19 -5.10
N PHE A 128 1.85 15.12 -5.29
CA PHE A 128 1.03 14.95 -6.48
C PHE A 128 -0.05 16.03 -6.61
N ASP A 129 -0.70 16.37 -5.50
CA ASP A 129 -1.70 17.43 -5.48
C ASP A 129 -1.09 18.83 -5.72
N LEU A 130 0.14 19.08 -5.28
CA LEU A 130 0.87 20.31 -5.59
C LEU A 130 1.18 20.44 -7.09
N VAL A 131 1.58 19.35 -7.74
CA VAL A 131 1.99 19.36 -9.16
C VAL A 131 0.78 19.34 -10.10
N PHE A 132 -0.22 18.52 -9.82
CA PHE A 132 -1.35 18.24 -10.72
C PHE A 132 -2.66 18.90 -10.27
N GLY A 133 -2.65 19.61 -9.14
CA GLY A 133 -3.83 20.21 -8.52
C GLY A 133 -4.72 19.19 -7.80
N LEU A 134 -5.66 19.68 -7.01
CA LEU A 134 -6.63 18.86 -6.31
C LEU A 134 -7.62 18.16 -7.27
N PRO A 135 -8.13 16.97 -6.94
CA PRO A 135 -9.20 16.33 -7.71
C PRO A 135 -10.48 17.18 -7.67
N ALA A 136 -11.31 17.09 -8.71
CA ALA A 136 -12.54 17.85 -8.83
C ALA A 136 -13.49 17.70 -7.61
N SER A 137 -13.53 16.51 -7.01
CA SER A 137 -14.32 16.27 -5.80
C SER A 137 -13.86 17.09 -4.58
N ALA A 138 -12.54 17.29 -4.43
CA ALA A 138 -12.01 18.10 -3.34
C ALA A 138 -12.14 19.60 -3.61
N GLN A 139 -12.09 20.03 -4.89
CA GLN A 139 -12.34 21.42 -5.29
C GLN A 139 -13.77 21.82 -5.02
N ALA A 140 -14.74 21.00 -5.38
CA ALA A 140 -16.16 21.26 -5.14
C ALA A 140 -16.49 21.38 -3.63
N MET A 141 -15.79 20.66 -2.76
CA MET A 141 -15.96 20.80 -1.30
C MET A 141 -15.42 22.13 -0.77
N LEU A 142 -14.36 22.67 -1.37
CA LEU A 142 -13.79 23.98 -0.97
C LEU A 142 -14.65 25.15 -1.46
N GLU A 143 -15.34 24.99 -2.58
CA GLU A 143 -16.27 26.03 -3.11
C GLU A 143 -17.62 26.04 -2.37
N ALA A 144 -17.96 24.96 -1.66
CA ALA A 144 -19.19 24.83 -0.88
C ALA A 144 -19.07 25.22 0.60
N ALA A 145 -17.85 25.49 1.07
CA ALA A 145 -17.51 25.82 2.47
C ALA A 145 -17.29 27.33 2.64
#